data_83918c596fd7125d6abdb91d661574fc
#
_entry.id   83918c596fd7125d6abdb91d661574fc
#
_cell.length_a   1.000
_cell.length_b   1.000
_cell.length_c   1.000
_cell.angle_alpha   90.00
_cell.angle_beta   90.00
_cell.angle_gamma   90.00
#
_symmetry.space_group_name_H-M   'P 1'
#
loop_
_entity.id
_entity.type
_entity.pdbx_description
1 polymer ?
#
loop_
_entity_poly.entity_id
_entity_poly.type
_entity_poly.pdbx_seq_one_letter_code
_entity_poly.pdbx_strand_id
1 'polypeptide(L)'
;MLKIEILNNISEKDKEAILNTWESSVRATHDFLNEEDIASLKPYVIEGAKYVTHLLCVRNEKGIIKAFMGVHDFKIEMLFISDEYRGNGVGKRLVKYAIENLNINYVDVNEQNPQAVGFYIHMGFKIFEKSKFD
;
A
#
# COMPACT_ATOMS: atom_id res chain seq x y z
N MET A 1 10.10 17.34 4.82
CA MET A 1 9.70 16.57 3.64
C MET A 1 9.82 15.07 3.91
N LEU A 2 8.81 14.31 3.57
CA LEU A 2 8.80 12.87 3.79
C LEU A 2 9.70 12.17 2.77
N LYS A 3 10.55 11.27 3.26
CA LYS A 3 11.46 10.52 2.39
C LYS A 3 10.95 9.10 2.18
N ILE A 4 11.12 8.59 0.97
CA ILE A 4 10.82 7.21 0.66
C ILE A 4 12.06 6.37 0.99
N GLU A 5 11.85 5.30 1.74
CA GLU A 5 12.91 4.41 2.18
C GLU A 5 12.65 3.00 1.67
N ILE A 6 13.69 2.32 1.21
CA ILE A 6 13.60 0.89 0.88
C ILE A 6 13.85 0.12 2.17
N LEU A 7 12.88 -0.71 2.55
CA LEU A 7 12.94 -1.45 3.81
C LEU A 7 13.41 -2.87 3.54
N ASN A 8 14.63 -3.18 3.98
CA ASN A 8 15.23 -4.50 3.75
C ASN A 8 14.90 -5.51 4.84
N ASN A 9 14.67 -5.04 6.06
CA ASN A 9 14.32 -5.88 7.20
C ASN A 9 13.16 -5.24 7.94
N ILE A 10 12.25 -6.08 8.42
CA ILE A 10 11.09 -5.60 9.19
C ILE A 10 11.34 -5.92 10.65
N SER A 11 11.62 -4.91 11.45
CA SER A 11 11.76 -5.06 12.90
C SER A 11 10.38 -5.27 13.54
N GLU A 12 10.35 -5.67 14.80
CA GLU A 12 9.07 -5.83 15.50
C GLU A 12 8.32 -4.49 15.58
N LYS A 13 9.04 -3.40 15.80
CA LYS A 13 8.44 -2.07 15.82
C LYS A 13 7.86 -1.70 14.46
N ASP A 14 8.59 -1.99 13.38
CA ASP A 14 8.11 -1.72 12.03
C ASP A 14 6.93 -2.60 11.67
N LYS A 15 6.94 -3.86 12.10
CA LYS A 15 5.82 -4.78 11.90
C LYS A 15 4.54 -4.22 12.51
N GLU A 16 4.62 -3.73 13.75
CA GLU A 16 3.48 -3.11 14.42
C GLU A 16 2.99 -1.88 13.66
N ALA A 17 3.93 -1.02 13.22
CA ALA A 17 3.59 0.19 12.48
C ALA A 17 2.96 -0.13 11.13
N ILE A 18 3.44 -1.16 10.43
CA ILE A 18 2.85 -1.61 9.17
C ILE A 18 1.40 -2.06 9.39
N LEU A 19 1.17 -2.86 10.43
CA LEU A 19 -0.19 -3.32 10.75
C LEU A 19 -1.11 -2.16 11.11
N ASN A 20 -0.62 -1.19 11.89
CA ASN A 20 -1.41 -0.03 12.26
C ASN A 20 -1.71 0.85 11.04
N THR A 21 -0.75 1.01 10.15
CA THR A 21 -0.93 1.78 8.91
C THR A 21 -1.96 1.10 8.02
N TRP A 22 -1.84 -0.21 7.84
CA TRP A 22 -2.79 -0.98 7.05
C TRP A 22 -4.20 -0.85 7.61
N GLU A 23 -4.36 -1.06 8.91
CA GLU A 23 -5.68 -0.98 9.55
C GLU A 23 -6.29 0.41 9.42
N SER A 24 -5.50 1.46 9.66
CA SER A 24 -5.95 2.84 9.49
C SER A 24 -6.45 3.07 8.06
N SER A 25 -5.70 2.60 7.09
CA SER A 25 -6.04 2.78 5.67
C SER A 25 -7.32 2.03 5.29
N VAL A 26 -7.44 0.76 5.67
CA VAL A 26 -8.60 -0.03 5.25
C VAL A 26 -9.88 0.40 5.95
N ARG A 27 -9.81 0.84 7.20
CA ARG A 27 -10.98 1.35 7.89
C ARG A 27 -11.53 2.62 7.24
N ALA A 28 -10.64 3.41 6.62
CA ALA A 28 -11.03 4.65 5.96
C ALA A 28 -11.53 4.43 4.52
N THR A 29 -11.10 3.36 3.86
CA THR A 29 -11.34 3.18 2.42
C THR A 29 -12.09 1.90 2.04
N HIS A 30 -12.16 0.92 2.93
CA HIS A 30 -12.75 -0.39 2.65
C HIS A 30 -13.93 -0.63 3.60
N ASP A 31 -15.05 0.05 3.34
CA ASP A 31 -16.23 -0.03 4.18
C ASP A 31 -16.91 -1.41 4.12
N PHE A 32 -16.50 -2.26 3.19
CA PHE A 32 -17.02 -3.61 3.07
C PHE A 32 -16.37 -4.61 4.02
N LEU A 33 -15.35 -4.20 4.78
CA LEU A 33 -14.68 -5.08 5.75
C LEU A 33 -15.23 -4.86 7.15
N ASN A 34 -15.56 -5.97 7.85
CA ASN A 34 -15.97 -5.89 9.26
C ASN A 34 -14.78 -6.19 10.17
N GLU A 35 -15.03 -6.18 11.50
CA GLU A 35 -13.97 -6.38 12.48
C GLU A 35 -13.30 -7.76 12.36
N GLU A 36 -14.08 -8.79 12.06
CA GLU A 36 -13.54 -10.14 11.89
C GLU A 36 -12.64 -10.21 10.64
N ASP A 37 -13.07 -9.56 9.56
CA ASP A 37 -12.29 -9.50 8.34
C ASP A 37 -10.93 -8.84 8.60
N ILE A 38 -10.96 -7.71 9.31
CA ILE A 38 -9.74 -6.97 9.62
C ILE A 38 -8.79 -7.83 10.44
N ALA A 39 -9.31 -8.47 11.49
CA ALA A 39 -8.48 -9.32 12.35
C ALA A 39 -7.88 -10.50 11.58
N SER A 40 -8.67 -11.13 10.71
CA SER A 40 -8.22 -12.31 9.98
C SER A 40 -7.20 -11.99 8.89
N LEU A 41 -7.20 -10.75 8.39
CA LEU A 41 -6.29 -10.34 7.32
C LEU A 41 -4.91 -9.90 7.82
N LYS A 42 -4.79 -9.54 9.09
CA LYS A 42 -3.52 -9.02 9.63
C LYS A 42 -2.32 -9.94 9.40
N PRO A 43 -2.39 -11.26 9.65
CA PRO A 43 -1.23 -12.13 9.38
C PRO A 43 -0.80 -12.10 7.92
N TYR A 44 -1.76 -12.00 7.00
CA TYR A 44 -1.46 -11.97 5.57
C TYR A 44 -0.80 -10.67 5.13
N VAL A 45 -1.07 -9.58 5.83
CA VAL A 45 -0.41 -8.31 5.55
C VAL A 45 1.10 -8.44 5.76
N ILE A 46 1.50 -9.02 6.88
CA ILE A 46 2.92 -9.20 7.19
C ILE A 46 3.56 -10.22 6.27
N GLU A 47 2.88 -11.33 5.96
CA GLU A 47 3.40 -12.29 4.99
C GLU A 47 3.64 -11.63 3.63
N GLY A 48 2.66 -10.84 3.17
CA GLY A 48 2.79 -10.12 1.90
C GLY A 48 3.93 -9.12 1.92
N ALA A 49 4.10 -8.39 3.02
CA ALA A 49 5.19 -7.43 3.14
C ALA A 49 6.56 -8.10 3.09
N LYS A 50 6.66 -9.32 3.62
CA LYS A 50 7.91 -10.09 3.58
C LYS A 50 8.14 -10.74 2.22
N TYR A 51 7.07 -11.04 1.50
CA TYR A 51 7.13 -11.74 0.22
C TYR A 51 7.60 -10.86 -0.93
N VAL A 52 7.20 -9.59 -0.95
CA VAL A 52 7.48 -8.72 -2.10
C VAL A 52 8.96 -8.48 -2.29
N THR A 53 9.37 -8.28 -3.53
CA THR A 53 10.76 -8.04 -3.88
C THR A 53 11.26 -6.71 -3.32
N HIS A 54 10.40 -5.69 -3.37
CA HIS A 54 10.74 -4.36 -2.86
C HIS A 54 9.65 -3.88 -1.93
N LEU A 55 10.02 -3.55 -0.71
CA LEU A 55 9.11 -2.93 0.26
C LEU A 55 9.60 -1.51 0.49
N LEU A 56 8.72 -0.55 0.20
CA LEU A 56 9.00 0.87 0.37
C LEU A 56 8.17 1.40 1.51
N CYS A 57 8.70 2.37 2.23
CA CYS A 57 7.92 2.99 3.30
C CYS A 57 8.22 4.46 3.43
N VAL A 58 7.33 5.16 4.12
CA VAL A 58 7.48 6.55 4.50
C VAL A 58 7.29 6.63 6.00
N ARG A 59 8.25 7.24 6.69
CA ARG A 59 8.21 7.38 8.15
C ARG A 59 7.90 8.82 8.53
N ASN A 60 7.27 8.99 9.69
CA ASN A 60 7.10 10.34 10.23
C ASN A 60 8.40 10.78 10.92
N GLU A 61 8.40 11.97 11.51
CA GLU A 61 9.57 12.52 12.18
C GLU A 61 10.01 11.72 13.40
N LYS A 62 9.14 10.87 13.94
CA LYS A 62 9.47 9.98 15.06
C LYS A 62 9.97 8.62 14.59
N GLY A 63 10.13 8.44 13.27
CA GLY A 63 10.60 7.19 12.69
C GLY A 63 9.55 6.11 12.56
N ILE A 64 8.27 6.46 12.72
CA ILE A 64 7.18 5.49 12.65
C ILE A 64 6.66 5.42 11.22
N ILE A 65 6.54 4.20 10.67
CA ILE A 65 6.01 4.00 9.32
C ILE A 65 4.55 4.45 9.26
N LYS A 66 4.23 5.31 8.29
CA LYS A 66 2.89 5.84 8.08
C LYS A 66 2.35 5.55 6.68
N ALA A 67 3.17 5.00 5.81
CA ALA A 67 2.75 4.52 4.49
C ALA A 67 3.72 3.44 4.05
N PHE A 68 3.22 2.47 3.29
CA PHE A 68 4.11 1.46 2.71
C PHE A 68 3.54 0.94 1.40
N MET A 69 4.45 0.48 0.55
CA MET A 69 4.14 -0.07 -0.75
C MET A 69 4.96 -1.32 -0.98
N GLY A 70 4.34 -2.39 -1.46
CA GLY A 70 5.03 -3.59 -1.87
C GLY A 70 5.00 -3.73 -3.38
N VAL A 71 6.16 -4.00 -3.99
CA VAL A 71 6.29 -4.22 -5.43
C VAL A 71 6.90 -5.59 -5.66
N HIS A 72 6.28 -6.37 -6.53
CA HIS A 72 6.74 -7.71 -6.87
C HIS A 72 6.43 -7.99 -8.33
N ASP A 73 7.42 -8.54 -9.06
CA ASP A 73 7.29 -8.84 -10.50
C ASP A 73 6.77 -7.63 -11.30
N PHE A 74 7.37 -6.48 -11.07
CA PHE A 74 7.04 -5.23 -11.78
C PHE A 74 5.61 -4.77 -11.57
N LYS A 75 4.98 -5.21 -10.48
CA LYS A 75 3.60 -4.89 -10.15
C LYS A 75 3.50 -4.35 -8.74
N ILE A 76 2.65 -3.34 -8.54
CA ILE A 76 2.32 -2.88 -7.20
C ILE A 76 1.36 -3.90 -6.59
N GLU A 77 1.82 -4.61 -5.57
CA GLU A 77 1.01 -5.61 -4.87
C GLU A 77 0.23 -5.01 -3.72
N MET A 78 0.77 -3.98 -3.09
CA MET A 78 0.10 -3.33 -1.97
C MET A 78 0.53 -1.88 -1.87
N LEU A 79 -0.40 -1.03 -1.44
CA LEU A 79 -0.15 0.38 -1.17
C LEU A 79 -1.14 0.82 -0.10
N PHE A 80 -0.63 1.15 1.07
CA PHE A 80 -1.46 1.57 2.18
C PHE A 80 -0.88 2.81 2.83
N ILE A 81 -1.75 3.75 3.13
CA ILE A 81 -1.37 5.05 3.71
C ILE A 81 -2.26 5.28 4.92
N SER A 82 -1.64 5.61 6.07
CA SER A 82 -2.38 5.95 7.26
C SER A 82 -3.34 7.09 6.95
N ASP A 83 -4.56 7.02 7.45
CA ASP A 83 -5.61 7.98 7.13
C ASP A 83 -5.19 9.43 7.39
N GLU A 84 -4.42 9.66 8.44
CA GLU A 84 -3.94 11.01 8.78
C GLU A 84 -3.03 11.63 7.71
N TYR A 85 -2.47 10.79 6.83
CA TYR A 85 -1.57 11.26 5.76
C TYR A 85 -2.23 11.27 4.38
N ARG A 86 -3.49 10.90 4.30
CA ARG A 86 -4.22 10.92 3.02
C ARG A 86 -4.41 12.35 2.55
N GLY A 87 -4.41 12.52 1.22
CA GLY A 87 -4.59 13.85 0.63
C GLY A 87 -3.34 14.71 0.60
N ASN A 88 -2.21 14.18 1.08
CA ASN A 88 -0.94 14.93 1.12
C ASN A 88 0.06 14.50 0.04
N GLY A 89 -0.40 13.72 -0.94
CA GLY A 89 0.42 13.32 -2.07
C GLY A 89 1.41 12.20 -1.79
N VAL A 90 1.31 11.53 -0.64
CA VAL A 90 2.22 10.45 -0.27
C VAL A 90 2.09 9.26 -1.22
N GLY A 91 0.85 8.84 -1.51
CA GLY A 91 0.61 7.73 -2.44
C GLY A 91 1.11 8.05 -3.83
N LYS A 92 0.85 9.26 -4.29
CA LYS A 92 1.31 9.71 -5.61
C LYS A 92 2.84 9.66 -5.70
N ARG A 93 3.53 10.09 -4.65
CA ARG A 93 5.00 10.06 -4.62
C ARG A 93 5.54 8.64 -4.63
N LEU A 94 4.91 7.73 -3.88
CA LEU A 94 5.31 6.32 -3.85
C LEU A 94 5.13 5.67 -5.22
N VAL A 95 3.98 5.88 -5.86
CA VAL A 95 3.69 5.31 -7.18
C VAL A 95 4.68 5.88 -8.21
N LYS A 96 4.91 7.18 -8.19
CA LYS A 96 5.84 7.82 -9.10
C LYS A 96 7.25 7.27 -8.93
N TYR A 97 7.69 7.10 -7.69
CA TYR A 97 9.00 6.50 -7.41
C TYR A 97 9.11 5.11 -8.00
N ALA A 98 8.08 4.29 -7.82
CA ALA A 98 8.08 2.92 -8.33
C ALA A 98 8.10 2.89 -9.86
N ILE A 99 7.34 3.77 -10.51
CA ILE A 99 7.35 3.87 -11.97
C ILE A 99 8.74 4.24 -12.47
N GLU A 100 9.36 5.23 -11.85
CA GLU A 100 10.64 5.77 -12.30
C GLU A 100 11.85 4.88 -11.95
N ASN A 101 11.77 4.15 -10.83
CA ASN A 101 12.94 3.43 -10.31
C ASN A 101 12.80 1.91 -10.30
N LEU A 102 11.59 1.38 -10.33
CA LEU A 102 11.35 -0.06 -10.23
C LEU A 102 10.67 -0.64 -11.46
N ASN A 103 10.49 0.15 -12.50
CA ASN A 103 9.90 -0.27 -13.78
C ASN A 103 8.56 -0.97 -13.64
N ILE A 104 7.71 -0.53 -12.74
CA ILE A 104 6.42 -1.17 -12.55
C ILE A 104 5.52 -0.91 -13.76
N ASN A 105 4.74 -1.94 -14.13
CA ASN A 105 3.82 -1.88 -15.27
C ASN A 105 2.39 -2.12 -14.87
N TYR A 106 2.16 -2.76 -13.73
CA TYR A 106 0.84 -3.26 -13.35
C TYR A 106 0.50 -2.88 -11.92
N VAL A 107 -0.79 -2.81 -11.67
CA VAL A 107 -1.33 -2.76 -10.32
C VAL A 107 -2.63 -3.56 -10.32
N ASP A 108 -2.83 -4.36 -9.27
CA ASP A 108 -4.10 -5.01 -9.02
C ASP A 108 -4.84 -4.17 -7.99
N VAL A 109 -6.11 -3.91 -8.25
CA VAL A 109 -6.93 -3.15 -7.32
C VAL A 109 -8.32 -3.75 -7.27
N ASN A 110 -8.87 -3.83 -6.06
CA ASN A 110 -10.22 -4.35 -5.86
C ASN A 110 -11.22 -3.29 -6.34
N GLU A 111 -12.10 -3.67 -7.29
CA GLU A 111 -13.06 -2.71 -7.82
C GLU A 111 -14.12 -2.29 -6.79
N GLN A 112 -14.22 -3.00 -5.65
CA GLN A 112 -15.04 -2.57 -4.53
C GLN A 112 -14.46 -1.34 -3.82
N ASN A 113 -13.25 -0.92 -4.23
CA ASN A 113 -12.63 0.29 -3.73
C ASN A 113 -12.51 1.30 -4.88
N PRO A 114 -13.60 2.02 -5.21
CA PRO A 114 -13.59 2.95 -6.35
C PRO A 114 -12.61 4.10 -6.18
N GLN A 115 -12.30 4.46 -4.96
CA GLN A 115 -11.33 5.52 -4.68
C GLN A 115 -9.94 5.11 -5.14
N ALA A 116 -9.55 3.86 -4.86
CA ALA A 116 -8.26 3.34 -5.31
C ALA A 116 -8.21 3.19 -6.82
N VAL A 117 -9.30 2.68 -7.42
CA VAL A 117 -9.38 2.57 -8.88
C VAL A 117 -9.19 3.93 -9.53
N GLY A 118 -9.90 4.95 -9.05
CA GLY A 118 -9.78 6.31 -9.58
C GLY A 118 -8.37 6.87 -9.43
N PHE A 119 -7.74 6.60 -8.30
CA PHE A 119 -6.37 7.03 -8.04
C PHE A 119 -5.40 6.46 -9.08
N TYR A 120 -5.47 5.15 -9.34
CA TYR A 120 -4.55 4.54 -10.29
C TYR A 120 -4.81 4.99 -11.73
N ILE A 121 -6.08 5.18 -12.10
CA ILE A 121 -6.40 5.73 -13.42
C ILE A 121 -5.82 7.13 -13.55
N HIS A 122 -5.95 7.96 -12.52
CA HIS A 122 -5.39 9.31 -12.49
C HIS A 122 -3.86 9.29 -12.66
N MET A 123 -3.20 8.26 -12.11
CA MET A 123 -1.74 8.10 -12.23
C MET A 123 -1.29 7.56 -13.57
N GLY A 124 -2.22 7.28 -14.49
CA GLY A 124 -1.89 6.84 -15.84
C GLY A 124 -2.08 5.37 -16.10
N PHE A 125 -2.56 4.60 -15.14
CA PHE A 125 -2.85 3.19 -15.35
C PHE A 125 -4.15 3.03 -16.12
N LYS A 126 -4.22 2.00 -16.95
CA LYS A 126 -5.41 1.70 -17.74
C LYS A 126 -5.96 0.35 -17.31
N ILE A 127 -7.29 0.23 -17.31
CA ILE A 127 -7.92 -1.04 -17.04
C ILE A 127 -7.71 -1.92 -18.28
N PHE A 128 -7.06 -3.07 -18.10
CA PHE A 128 -6.90 -4.00 -19.21
C PHE A 128 -7.52 -5.36 -18.94
N GLU A 129 -7.84 -5.67 -17.69
CA GLU A 129 -8.45 -6.93 -17.32
C GLU A 129 -9.24 -6.76 -16.04
N LYS A 130 -10.39 -7.44 -15.94
CA LYS A 130 -11.19 -7.49 -14.71
C LYS A 130 -11.40 -8.96 -14.38
N SER A 131 -11.09 -9.31 -13.13
CA SER A 131 -11.33 -10.66 -12.62
C SER A 131 -12.68 -10.72 -11.94
N LYS A 132 -13.38 -11.85 -12.11
CA LYS A 132 -14.68 -12.07 -11.45
C LYS A 132 -14.53 -12.26 -9.94
N PHE A 133 -13.34 -12.59 -9.48
CA PHE A 133 -13.11 -13.00 -8.10
C PHE A 133 -12.29 -11.99 -7.30
N ASP A 134 -11.98 -10.86 -7.88
CA ASP A 134 -11.22 -9.82 -7.20
C ASP A 134 -12.09 -8.78 -6.54
#